data_f0b0d6596f16c43455a01f6daf51a93f
#
_entry.id   f0b0d6596f16c43455a01f6daf51a93f
#
_cell.length_a   1.000
_cell.length_b   1.000
_cell.length_c   1.000
_cell.angle_alpha   90.00
_cell.angle_beta   90.00
_cell.angle_gamma   90.00
#
_symmetry.space_group_name_H-M   'P 1'
#
loop_
_entity.id
_entity.type
_entity.pdbx_description
1 polymer ?
#
loop_
_entity_poly.entity_id
_entity_poly.type
_entity_poly.pdbx_seq_one_letter_code
_entity_poly.pdbx_strand_id
1 'polypeptide(L)'
;LTNVNELIAKGLIVENGEYASTGGRKAKSIGINKEYCRAMGLVITANHLEMVLVNLGYEIEHLKRVRLKFSPDIDYSVKIAGQVQQFLKECKTEKDILGIGIAIPGIIDQNEKTVLKSHALQVENYSLRFLEQALGFPVYFENDANSAMLAEDTQKYNNAIYLSLNHTLGGAFCIDGKLFRGQNQKAGEFGHMILIPGGDRCYCGKQGCADAYCAASVLTGDGKNSLEVFMEQLKQGNKEAEQKWERYLDHLAILISNLRMAYDMDIILGGDVGGVLAEYMIPLGQRVLSYNGFDRDISYLKNCSYEKEASAVGAAKHFLYEYVKECCS
;
A
#
# COMPACT_ATOMS: atom_id res chain seq x y z
N LEU A 1 -29.46 13.60 -14.73
CA LEU A 1 -30.09 12.39 -15.31
C LEU A 1 -29.45 11.98 -16.65
N THR A 2 -29.04 12.93 -17.50
CA THR A 2 -28.43 12.64 -18.82
C THR A 2 -27.13 11.83 -18.64
N ASN A 3 -26.24 12.26 -17.79
CA ASN A 3 -24.95 11.59 -17.52
C ASN A 3 -25.11 10.17 -16.96
N VAL A 4 -26.13 9.91 -16.12
CA VAL A 4 -26.40 8.57 -15.58
C VAL A 4 -26.83 7.62 -16.69
N ASN A 5 -27.72 8.08 -17.60
CA ASN A 5 -28.19 7.27 -18.72
C ASN A 5 -27.05 6.95 -19.71
N GLU A 6 -26.12 7.89 -19.91
CA GLU A 6 -24.92 7.66 -20.72
C GLU A 6 -24.00 6.61 -20.11
N LEU A 7 -23.78 6.65 -18.79
CA LEU A 7 -22.97 5.66 -18.08
C LEU A 7 -23.63 4.28 -18.08
N ILE A 8 -24.96 4.22 -17.99
CA ILE A 8 -25.71 2.96 -18.14
C ILE A 8 -25.57 2.43 -19.59
N ALA A 9 -25.71 3.30 -20.59
CA ALA A 9 -25.58 2.92 -22.00
C ALA A 9 -24.15 2.43 -22.33
N LYS A 10 -23.14 2.98 -21.67
CA LYS A 10 -21.74 2.51 -21.74
C LYS A 10 -21.49 1.22 -20.93
N GLY A 11 -22.46 0.75 -20.13
CA GLY A 11 -22.32 -0.43 -19.28
C GLY A 11 -21.53 -0.24 -18.00
N LEU A 12 -21.10 0.98 -17.66
CA LEU A 12 -20.32 1.32 -16.45
C LEU A 12 -21.16 1.28 -15.18
N ILE A 13 -22.45 1.55 -15.32
CA ILE A 13 -23.43 1.51 -14.24
C ILE A 13 -24.51 0.49 -14.60
N VAL A 14 -24.93 -0.27 -13.59
CA VAL A 14 -26.01 -1.25 -13.69
C VAL A 14 -27.14 -0.94 -12.71
N GLU A 15 -28.36 -1.35 -13.05
CA GLU A 15 -29.50 -1.28 -12.14
C GLU A 15 -29.46 -2.47 -11.18
N ASN A 16 -29.27 -2.24 -9.88
CA ASN A 16 -29.11 -3.27 -8.84
C ASN A 16 -30.40 -3.60 -8.09
N GLY A 17 -31.56 -3.31 -8.66
CA GLY A 17 -32.89 -3.58 -8.07
C GLY A 17 -33.69 -2.33 -7.72
N GLU A 18 -34.81 -2.53 -7.00
CA GLU A 18 -35.73 -1.47 -6.62
C GLU A 18 -35.75 -1.31 -5.10
N TYR A 19 -35.78 -0.06 -4.61
CA TYR A 19 -36.05 0.20 -3.19
C TYR A 19 -37.51 -0.09 -2.85
N ALA A 20 -37.77 -0.55 -1.62
CA ALA A 20 -39.13 -0.71 -1.11
C ALA A 20 -39.89 0.64 -1.18
N SER A 21 -41.05 0.65 -1.87
CA SER A 21 -41.86 1.88 -2.05
C SER A 21 -42.73 2.11 -0.84
N THR A 22 -42.74 3.33 -0.32
CA THR A 22 -43.65 3.82 0.72
C THR A 22 -44.87 4.57 0.13
N GLY A 23 -45.23 4.29 -1.16
CA GLY A 23 -46.46 4.86 -1.79
C GLY A 23 -46.22 5.76 -3.02
N GLY A 24 -45.02 5.71 -3.64
CA GLY A 24 -44.64 6.44 -4.86
C GLY A 24 -44.02 5.55 -5.93
N ARG A 25 -43.55 6.16 -7.05
CA ARG A 25 -42.76 5.45 -8.07
C ARG A 25 -41.52 4.85 -7.43
N LYS A 26 -41.32 3.54 -7.55
CA LYS A 26 -40.18 2.84 -7.01
C LYS A 26 -38.85 3.45 -7.53
N ALA A 27 -37.99 3.84 -6.64
CA ALA A 27 -36.64 4.31 -7.00
C ALA A 27 -35.79 3.10 -7.40
N LYS A 28 -35.12 3.21 -8.56
CA LYS A 28 -34.18 2.20 -9.01
C LYS A 28 -32.84 2.42 -8.29
N SER A 29 -32.28 1.35 -7.71
CA SER A 29 -30.92 1.35 -7.22
C SER A 29 -29.96 1.21 -8.39
N ILE A 30 -28.97 2.08 -8.49
CA ILE A 30 -27.90 2.01 -9.48
C ILE A 30 -26.57 1.79 -8.78
N GLY A 31 -25.67 1.05 -9.39
CA GLY A 31 -24.34 0.77 -8.87
C GLY A 31 -23.31 0.63 -9.98
N ILE A 32 -22.05 0.67 -9.62
CA ILE A 32 -20.94 0.43 -10.54
C ILE A 32 -21.02 -1.02 -11.05
N ASN A 33 -20.83 -1.21 -12.35
CA ASN A 33 -20.65 -2.54 -12.94
C ASN A 33 -19.24 -3.03 -12.66
N LYS A 34 -19.08 -3.79 -11.59
CA LYS A 34 -17.79 -4.28 -11.13
C LYS A 34 -17.07 -5.17 -12.16
N GLU A 35 -17.87 -5.89 -12.99
CA GLU A 35 -17.38 -6.81 -14.01
C GLU A 35 -16.95 -6.14 -15.31
N TYR A 36 -17.10 -4.80 -15.41
CA TYR A 36 -16.87 -4.08 -16.66
C TYR A 36 -15.42 -4.12 -17.14
N CYS A 37 -14.49 -3.86 -16.24
CA CYS A 37 -13.05 -3.92 -16.51
C CYS A 37 -12.27 -4.21 -15.24
N ARG A 38 -11.01 -4.54 -15.42
CA ARG A 38 -10.07 -4.91 -14.36
C ARG A 38 -8.74 -4.23 -14.56
N ALA A 39 -7.97 -4.14 -13.50
CA ALA A 39 -6.56 -3.81 -13.57
C ALA A 39 -5.76 -4.81 -12.72
N MET A 40 -4.53 -5.02 -13.10
CA MET A 40 -3.63 -5.89 -12.35
C MET A 40 -2.66 -5.07 -11.52
N GLY A 41 -2.43 -5.49 -10.28
CA GLY A 41 -1.39 -4.95 -9.41
C GLY A 41 -0.30 -5.97 -9.16
N LEU A 42 0.95 -5.53 -9.26
CA LEU A 42 2.12 -6.32 -8.91
C LEU A 42 2.87 -5.67 -7.76
N VAL A 43 3.42 -6.47 -6.85
CA VAL A 43 4.44 -6.02 -5.89
C VAL A 43 5.69 -6.85 -6.12
N ILE A 44 6.80 -6.16 -6.40
CA ILE A 44 8.12 -6.76 -6.52
C ILE A 44 8.87 -6.53 -5.22
N THR A 45 9.25 -7.60 -4.54
CA THR A 45 10.14 -7.55 -3.37
C THR A 45 11.45 -8.26 -3.65
N ALA A 46 12.40 -8.24 -2.73
CA ALA A 46 13.66 -8.95 -2.89
C ALA A 46 13.49 -10.47 -3.13
N ASN A 47 12.41 -11.09 -2.62
CA ASN A 47 12.25 -12.54 -2.65
C ASN A 47 10.92 -13.04 -3.24
N HIS A 48 9.96 -12.15 -3.49
CA HIS A 48 8.61 -12.53 -3.91
C HIS A 48 8.06 -11.58 -4.97
N LEU A 49 7.21 -12.12 -5.80
CA LEU A 49 6.30 -11.40 -6.66
C LEU A 49 4.88 -11.68 -6.16
N GLU A 50 4.12 -10.61 -5.86
CA GLU A 50 2.70 -10.67 -5.54
C GLU A 50 1.91 -10.11 -6.71
N MET A 51 0.77 -10.71 -7.00
CA MET A 51 -0.10 -10.37 -8.12
C MET A 51 -1.53 -10.33 -7.62
N VAL A 52 -2.23 -9.23 -7.88
CA VAL A 52 -3.66 -9.10 -7.61
C VAL A 52 -4.41 -8.72 -8.87
N LEU A 53 -5.63 -9.21 -9.01
CA LEU A 53 -6.58 -8.75 -10.01
C LEU A 53 -7.69 -7.98 -9.28
N VAL A 54 -7.90 -6.73 -9.68
CA VAL A 54 -8.84 -5.80 -9.03
C VAL A 54 -9.89 -5.37 -10.04
N ASN A 55 -11.16 -5.48 -9.67
CA ASN A 55 -12.30 -5.06 -10.49
C ASN A 55 -12.60 -3.55 -10.38
N LEU A 56 -13.52 -3.04 -11.20
CA LEU A 56 -13.88 -1.61 -11.19
C LEU A 56 -14.48 -1.13 -9.84
N GLY A 57 -14.94 -2.03 -9.00
CA GLY A 57 -15.41 -1.74 -7.64
C GLY A 57 -14.29 -1.71 -6.60
N TYR A 58 -13.02 -1.80 -7.03
CA TYR A 58 -11.83 -1.89 -6.17
C TYR A 58 -11.77 -3.14 -5.28
N GLU A 59 -12.46 -4.21 -5.65
CA GLU A 59 -12.43 -5.48 -4.95
C GLU A 59 -11.37 -6.41 -5.55
N ILE A 60 -10.67 -7.14 -4.70
CA ILE A 60 -9.70 -8.16 -5.11
C ILE A 60 -10.49 -9.40 -5.55
N GLU A 61 -10.40 -9.78 -6.83
CA GLU A 61 -10.98 -11.01 -7.37
C GLU A 61 -10.05 -12.21 -7.24
N HIS A 62 -8.75 -11.96 -7.48
CA HIS A 62 -7.72 -12.99 -7.42
C HIS A 62 -6.44 -12.43 -6.80
N LEU A 63 -5.77 -13.27 -6.03
CA LEU A 63 -4.46 -12.98 -5.44
C LEU A 63 -3.56 -14.19 -5.58
N LYS A 64 -2.31 -13.95 -5.97
CA LYS A 64 -1.27 -14.98 -6.01
C LYS A 64 0.07 -14.40 -5.59
N ARG A 65 0.75 -15.08 -4.69
CA ARG A 65 2.11 -14.76 -4.28
C ARG A 65 3.03 -15.90 -4.64
N VAL A 66 4.12 -15.59 -5.35
CA VAL A 66 5.12 -16.56 -5.75
C VAL A 66 6.49 -16.19 -5.22
N ARG A 67 7.28 -17.19 -4.86
CA ARG A 67 8.69 -16.97 -4.51
C ARG A 67 9.48 -16.74 -5.80
N LEU A 68 9.93 -15.53 -6.00
CA LEU A 68 10.75 -15.11 -7.13
C LEU A 68 11.79 -14.13 -6.64
N LYS A 69 13.03 -14.61 -6.50
CA LYS A 69 14.13 -13.75 -6.05
C LYS A 69 14.41 -12.69 -7.11
N PHE A 70 14.47 -11.44 -6.68
CA PHE A 70 14.82 -10.32 -7.55
C PHE A 70 16.22 -10.48 -8.13
N SER A 71 16.37 -10.16 -9.40
CA SER A 71 17.65 -10.06 -10.10
C SER A 71 17.56 -8.89 -11.10
N PRO A 72 18.57 -8.00 -11.16
CA PRO A 72 18.55 -6.86 -12.05
C PRO A 72 18.95 -7.21 -13.50
N ASP A 73 18.44 -8.31 -14.02
CA ASP A 73 18.73 -8.81 -15.38
C ASP A 73 17.45 -8.92 -16.23
N ILE A 74 17.65 -9.08 -17.55
CA ILE A 74 16.55 -9.20 -18.51
C ILE A 74 15.73 -10.46 -18.26
N ASP A 75 16.37 -11.56 -17.86
CA ASP A 75 15.72 -12.85 -17.61
C ASP A 75 14.69 -12.73 -16.47
N TYR A 76 14.93 -11.86 -15.50
CA TYR A 76 13.97 -11.59 -14.45
C TYR A 76 12.68 -10.95 -14.99
N SER A 77 12.80 -10.00 -15.91
CA SER A 77 11.64 -9.39 -16.58
C SER A 77 10.83 -10.42 -17.38
N VAL A 78 11.51 -11.34 -18.07
CA VAL A 78 10.86 -12.45 -18.79
C VAL A 78 10.15 -13.41 -17.83
N LYS A 79 10.76 -13.72 -16.69
CA LYS A 79 10.13 -14.55 -15.64
C LYS A 79 8.88 -13.89 -15.06
N ILE A 80 8.91 -12.59 -14.78
CA ILE A 80 7.72 -11.85 -14.33
C ILE A 80 6.63 -11.94 -15.39
N ALA A 81 6.94 -11.65 -16.65
CA ALA A 81 5.95 -11.72 -17.73
C ALA A 81 5.32 -13.10 -17.84
N GLY A 82 6.12 -14.16 -17.70
CA GLY A 82 5.61 -15.55 -17.67
C GLY A 82 4.66 -15.80 -16.49
N GLN A 83 4.97 -15.30 -15.29
CA GLN A 83 4.09 -15.43 -14.12
C GLN A 83 2.79 -14.65 -14.32
N VAL A 84 2.84 -13.44 -14.89
CA VAL A 84 1.67 -12.62 -15.21
C VAL A 84 0.77 -13.33 -16.21
N GLN A 85 1.31 -13.84 -17.32
CA GLN A 85 0.53 -14.58 -18.31
C GLN A 85 -0.13 -15.83 -17.72
N GLN A 86 0.62 -16.57 -16.91
CA GLN A 86 0.06 -17.75 -16.23
C GLN A 86 -1.08 -17.34 -15.28
N PHE A 87 -0.91 -16.29 -14.47
CA PHE A 87 -1.92 -15.79 -13.54
C PHE A 87 -3.18 -15.34 -14.27
N LEU A 88 -3.08 -14.53 -15.34
CA LEU A 88 -4.21 -14.09 -16.14
C LEU A 88 -4.96 -15.25 -16.78
N LYS A 89 -4.24 -16.26 -17.26
CA LYS A 89 -4.84 -17.48 -17.79
C LYS A 89 -5.60 -18.28 -16.72
N GLU A 90 -5.05 -18.40 -15.51
CA GLU A 90 -5.73 -19.03 -14.37
C GLU A 90 -7.00 -18.28 -14.00
N CYS A 91 -6.97 -16.94 -14.04
CA CYS A 91 -8.13 -16.06 -13.78
C CYS A 91 -9.16 -16.02 -14.91
N LYS A 92 -8.84 -16.53 -16.11
CA LYS A 92 -9.69 -16.51 -17.33
C LYS A 92 -10.13 -15.10 -17.78
N THR A 93 -9.30 -14.09 -17.57
CA THR A 93 -9.62 -12.66 -17.74
C THR A 93 -8.64 -11.88 -18.63
N GLU A 94 -8.06 -12.48 -19.64
CA GLU A 94 -7.03 -11.83 -20.49
C GLU A 94 -7.53 -10.58 -21.25
N LYS A 95 -8.85 -10.44 -21.49
CA LYS A 95 -9.39 -9.45 -22.44
C LYS A 95 -9.79 -8.10 -21.84
N ASP A 96 -9.97 -8.01 -20.52
CA ASP A 96 -10.57 -6.83 -19.88
C ASP A 96 -9.60 -6.10 -18.94
N ILE A 97 -8.29 -6.25 -19.18
CA ILE A 97 -7.25 -5.65 -18.34
C ILE A 97 -6.86 -4.28 -18.90
N LEU A 98 -7.12 -3.22 -18.16
CA LEU A 98 -6.77 -1.83 -18.52
C LEU A 98 -5.24 -1.61 -18.52
N GLY A 99 -4.54 -2.26 -17.58
CA GLY A 99 -3.10 -2.13 -17.42
C GLY A 99 -2.59 -2.82 -16.16
N ILE A 100 -1.29 -2.75 -15.98
CA ILE A 100 -0.56 -3.37 -14.86
C ILE A 100 0.15 -2.30 -14.06
N GLY A 101 -0.30 -2.05 -12.84
CA GLY A 101 0.41 -1.23 -11.87
C GLY A 101 1.47 -2.07 -11.14
N ILE A 102 2.67 -1.52 -10.95
CA ILE A 102 3.78 -2.24 -10.33
C ILE A 102 4.34 -1.42 -9.18
N ALA A 103 4.18 -1.93 -7.97
CA ALA A 103 4.76 -1.38 -6.76
C ALA A 103 6.16 -1.97 -6.53
N ILE A 104 7.14 -1.09 -6.35
CA ILE A 104 8.55 -1.47 -6.17
C ILE A 104 9.13 -0.66 -5.00
N PRO A 105 9.84 -1.29 -4.05
CA PRO A 105 10.49 -0.56 -2.97
C PRO A 105 11.64 0.30 -3.50
N GLY A 106 11.61 1.59 -3.20
CA GLY A 106 12.65 2.55 -3.58
C GLY A 106 12.13 3.83 -4.23
N ILE A 107 13.05 4.69 -4.61
CA ILE A 107 12.77 5.98 -5.25
C ILE A 107 12.65 5.77 -6.75
N ILE A 108 11.49 6.11 -7.32
CA ILE A 108 11.17 5.87 -8.74
C ILE A 108 11.05 7.19 -9.49
N ASP A 109 11.76 7.29 -10.62
CA ASP A 109 11.50 8.30 -11.64
C ASP A 109 10.46 7.76 -12.61
N GLN A 110 9.26 8.34 -12.56
CA GLN A 110 8.13 7.95 -13.39
C GLN A 110 8.37 8.23 -14.88
N ASN A 111 9.03 9.34 -15.19
CA ASN A 111 9.25 9.78 -16.58
C ASN A 111 10.29 8.90 -17.26
N GLU A 112 11.40 8.64 -16.56
CA GLU A 112 12.48 7.81 -17.07
C GLU A 112 12.22 6.32 -16.88
N LYS A 113 11.16 5.94 -16.13
CA LYS A 113 10.84 4.54 -15.76
C LYS A 113 12.07 3.85 -15.16
N THR A 114 12.63 4.48 -14.15
CA THR A 114 13.89 4.08 -13.54
C THR A 114 13.76 4.05 -12.03
N VAL A 115 14.22 2.97 -11.41
CA VAL A 115 14.48 2.95 -9.97
C VAL A 115 15.78 3.70 -9.73
N LEU A 116 15.68 4.94 -9.23
CA LEU A 116 16.83 5.78 -8.95
C LEU A 116 17.70 5.14 -7.85
N LYS A 117 17.05 4.64 -6.80
CA LYS A 117 17.72 3.93 -5.71
C LYS A 117 16.76 3.03 -4.96
N SER A 118 17.16 1.80 -4.74
CA SER A 118 16.47 0.87 -3.85
C SER A 118 17.48 0.17 -2.93
N HIS A 119 17.38 0.45 -1.64
CA HIS A 119 18.18 -0.27 -0.64
C HIS A 119 17.69 -1.71 -0.47
N ALA A 120 16.37 -1.94 -0.56
CA ALA A 120 15.77 -3.26 -0.42
C ALA A 120 16.14 -4.20 -1.56
N LEU A 121 16.22 -3.69 -2.80
CA LEU A 121 16.58 -4.45 -4.00
C LEU A 121 18.09 -4.34 -4.33
N GLN A 122 18.84 -3.49 -3.62
CA GLN A 122 20.26 -3.23 -3.83
C GLN A 122 20.59 -2.79 -5.27
N VAL A 123 19.78 -1.90 -5.82
CA VAL A 123 19.96 -1.33 -7.16
C VAL A 123 20.01 0.19 -7.12
N GLU A 124 20.71 0.75 -8.11
CA GLU A 124 20.79 2.18 -8.38
C GLU A 124 20.74 2.41 -9.90
N ASN A 125 19.95 3.41 -10.34
CA ASN A 125 19.71 3.71 -11.75
C ASN A 125 19.28 2.50 -12.60
N TYR A 126 18.38 1.67 -12.04
CA TYR A 126 17.89 0.47 -12.70
C TYR A 126 16.71 0.78 -13.61
N SER A 127 16.84 0.52 -14.91
CA SER A 127 15.79 0.76 -15.90
C SER A 127 14.69 -0.31 -15.84
N LEU A 128 13.43 0.15 -15.80
CA LEU A 128 12.22 -0.68 -15.81
C LEU A 128 11.64 -0.89 -17.23
N ARG A 129 12.26 -0.31 -18.26
CA ARG A 129 11.77 -0.35 -19.65
C ARG A 129 11.71 -1.78 -20.20
N PHE A 130 12.65 -2.64 -19.82
CA PHE A 130 12.60 -4.05 -20.24
C PHE A 130 11.42 -4.80 -19.63
N LEU A 131 11.09 -4.51 -18.38
CA LEU A 131 9.93 -5.11 -17.73
C LEU A 131 8.63 -4.66 -18.40
N GLU A 132 8.49 -3.36 -18.69
CA GLU A 132 7.34 -2.83 -19.43
C GLU A 132 7.19 -3.53 -20.80
N GLN A 133 8.27 -3.64 -21.57
CA GLN A 133 8.26 -4.31 -22.88
C GLN A 133 7.88 -5.80 -22.78
N ALA A 134 8.39 -6.49 -21.76
CA ALA A 134 8.13 -7.91 -21.57
C ALA A 134 6.67 -8.21 -21.20
N LEU A 135 6.01 -7.31 -20.48
CA LEU A 135 4.62 -7.49 -20.05
C LEU A 135 3.60 -7.30 -21.17
N GLY A 136 3.85 -6.41 -22.13
CA GLY A 136 2.97 -6.20 -23.29
C GLY A 136 1.62 -5.52 -22.96
N PHE A 137 1.51 -4.90 -21.79
CA PHE A 137 0.37 -4.10 -21.32
C PHE A 137 0.80 -2.65 -21.05
N PRO A 138 -0.12 -1.69 -20.94
CA PRO A 138 0.19 -0.41 -20.32
C PRO A 138 0.69 -0.63 -18.90
N VAL A 139 1.83 -0.01 -18.53
CA VAL A 139 2.44 -0.21 -17.20
C VAL A 139 2.60 1.12 -16.47
N TYR A 140 2.28 1.12 -15.19
CA TYR A 140 2.53 2.20 -14.24
C TYR A 140 3.43 1.71 -13.12
N PHE A 141 4.52 2.41 -12.84
CA PHE A 141 5.44 2.09 -11.75
C PHE A 141 5.27 3.07 -10.60
N GLU A 142 5.26 2.57 -9.37
CA GLU A 142 5.17 3.43 -8.19
C GLU A 142 5.98 2.81 -7.03
N ASN A 143 6.39 3.67 -6.10
CA ASN A 143 6.92 3.21 -4.82
C ASN A 143 5.86 2.40 -4.06
N ASP A 144 6.27 1.39 -3.30
CA ASP A 144 5.39 0.47 -2.59
C ASP A 144 4.54 1.15 -1.50
N ALA A 145 5.09 2.08 -0.72
CA ALA A 145 4.34 2.83 0.28
C ALA A 145 3.39 3.87 -0.38
N ASN A 146 3.82 4.53 -1.45
CA ASN A 146 2.96 5.40 -2.25
C ASN A 146 1.78 4.63 -2.85
N SER A 147 2.05 3.44 -3.40
CA SER A 147 0.99 2.55 -3.90
C SER A 147 0.03 2.17 -2.78
N ALA A 148 0.53 1.81 -1.59
CA ALA A 148 -0.33 1.48 -0.46
C ALA A 148 -1.22 2.66 -0.03
N MET A 149 -0.72 3.90 -0.06
CA MET A 149 -1.54 5.09 0.15
C MET A 149 -2.63 5.24 -0.91
N LEU A 150 -2.36 4.92 -2.18
CA LEU A 150 -3.37 4.95 -3.25
C LEU A 150 -4.44 3.86 -3.10
N ALA A 151 -4.19 2.80 -2.33
CA ALA A 151 -5.21 1.82 -2.01
C ALA A 151 -6.31 2.39 -1.11
N GLU A 152 -5.96 3.36 -0.26
CA GLU A 152 -6.90 4.04 0.61
C GLU A 152 -7.87 4.95 -0.17
N ASP A 153 -8.95 5.36 0.48
CA ASP A 153 -9.87 6.37 -0.06
C ASP A 153 -9.26 7.78 0.11
N THR A 154 -8.57 8.25 -0.93
CA THR A 154 -7.91 9.56 -0.91
C THR A 154 -8.88 10.75 -0.88
N GLN A 155 -10.17 10.55 -1.15
CA GLN A 155 -11.19 11.58 -0.94
C GLN A 155 -11.56 11.69 0.54
N LYS A 156 -11.63 10.56 1.23
CA LYS A 156 -11.85 10.51 2.69
C LYS A 156 -10.60 10.99 3.44
N TYR A 157 -9.41 10.55 3.01
CA TYR A 157 -8.12 10.90 3.60
C TYR A 157 -7.41 11.96 2.77
N ASN A 158 -8.06 13.13 2.63
CA ASN A 158 -7.61 14.23 1.77
C ASN A 158 -6.21 14.72 2.13
N ASN A 159 -5.89 14.77 3.44
CA ASN A 159 -4.57 15.09 3.97
C ASN A 159 -4.18 14.01 4.98
N ALA A 160 -3.31 13.11 4.61
CA ALA A 160 -2.93 11.99 5.45
C ALA A 160 -1.49 11.52 5.20
N ILE A 161 -0.93 10.89 6.22
CA ILE A 161 0.31 10.15 6.19
C ILE A 161 -0.04 8.66 6.23
N TYR A 162 0.57 7.86 5.37
CA TYR A 162 0.53 6.41 5.44
C TYR A 162 1.87 5.88 5.95
N LEU A 163 1.84 5.09 7.02
CA LEU A 163 2.99 4.35 7.52
C LEU A 163 2.88 2.88 7.08
N SER A 164 3.78 2.47 6.21
CA SER A 164 3.86 1.10 5.69
C SER A 164 4.77 0.26 6.59
N LEU A 165 4.18 -0.39 7.60
CA LEU A 165 4.87 -1.17 8.64
C LEU A 165 5.10 -2.61 8.16
N ASN A 166 5.94 -2.75 7.15
CA ASN A 166 6.34 -4.01 6.52
C ASN A 166 7.73 -4.45 6.99
N HIS A 167 8.37 -5.38 6.28
CA HIS A 167 9.75 -5.81 6.59
C HIS A 167 10.68 -4.61 6.83
N THR A 168 10.51 -3.56 6.06
CA THR A 168 11.08 -2.22 6.27
C THR A 168 9.95 -1.22 6.50
N LEU A 169 10.25 -0.09 7.14
CA LEU A 169 9.31 1.00 7.35
C LEU A 169 9.32 1.95 6.16
N GLY A 170 8.24 1.97 5.41
CA GLY A 170 7.97 2.95 4.36
C GLY A 170 6.98 4.02 4.80
N GLY A 171 6.81 5.05 3.96
CA GLY A 171 5.78 6.05 4.19
C GLY A 171 5.39 6.79 2.95
N ALA A 172 4.19 7.38 2.99
CA ALA A 172 3.64 8.19 1.90
C ALA A 172 2.85 9.37 2.45
N PHE A 173 2.75 10.42 1.63
CA PHE A 173 1.89 11.57 1.88
C PHE A 173 0.74 11.64 0.87
N CYS A 174 -0.46 11.95 1.35
CA CYS A 174 -1.55 12.47 0.56
C CYS A 174 -1.84 13.91 0.99
N ILE A 175 -1.84 14.84 0.04
CA ILE A 175 -2.16 16.25 0.25
C ILE A 175 -3.18 16.63 -0.83
N ASP A 176 -4.30 17.22 -0.41
CA ASP A 176 -5.43 17.56 -1.29
C ASP A 176 -5.88 16.39 -2.19
N GLY A 177 -5.94 15.20 -1.59
CA GLY A 177 -6.36 13.97 -2.27
C GLY A 177 -5.35 13.43 -3.29
N LYS A 178 -4.11 13.93 -3.30
CA LYS A 178 -3.06 13.56 -4.25
C LYS A 178 -1.79 13.13 -3.53
N LEU A 179 -1.08 12.16 -4.09
CA LEU A 179 0.24 11.80 -3.61
C LEU A 179 1.22 12.96 -3.72
N PHE A 180 1.86 13.29 -2.61
CA PHE A 180 2.95 14.25 -2.55
C PHE A 180 4.29 13.52 -2.51
N ARG A 181 5.01 13.54 -3.63
CA ARG A 181 6.30 12.84 -3.79
C ARG A 181 7.51 13.70 -3.43
N GLY A 182 7.31 15.01 -3.22
CA GLY A 182 8.40 15.97 -3.05
C GLY A 182 9.13 16.27 -4.35
N GLN A 183 10.04 17.23 -4.30
CA GLN A 183 10.79 17.69 -5.48
C GLN A 183 11.69 16.60 -6.09
N ASN A 184 12.24 15.71 -5.26
CA ASN A 184 13.20 14.68 -5.66
C ASN A 184 12.66 13.26 -5.44
N GLN A 185 11.35 13.06 -5.42
CA GLN A 185 10.67 11.77 -5.18
C GLN A 185 11.04 11.12 -3.83
N LYS A 186 11.38 11.93 -2.80
CA LYS A 186 11.87 11.47 -1.48
C LYS A 186 10.94 11.82 -0.33
N ALA A 187 9.75 12.39 -0.59
CA ALA A 187 8.77 12.61 0.46
C ALA A 187 8.29 11.26 1.00
N GLY A 188 8.06 11.18 2.31
CA GLY A 188 7.61 9.95 2.92
C GLY A 188 8.71 8.98 3.38
N GLU A 189 10.00 9.30 3.20
CA GLU A 189 11.13 8.49 3.69
C GLU A 189 11.22 8.49 5.24
N PHE A 190 10.08 8.28 5.93
CA PHE A 190 9.97 8.34 7.40
C PHE A 190 10.79 7.28 8.10
N GLY A 191 10.96 6.10 7.47
CA GLY A 191 11.82 5.04 7.99
C GLY A 191 13.25 5.50 8.22
N HIS A 192 13.70 6.52 7.50
CA HIS A 192 15.07 7.04 7.61
C HIS A 192 15.20 8.32 8.44
N MET A 193 14.12 8.79 9.10
CA MET A 193 14.22 9.80 10.15
C MET A 193 15.00 9.23 11.35
N ILE A 194 15.82 10.06 11.98
CA ILE A 194 16.53 9.66 13.21
C ILE A 194 15.53 9.69 14.36
N LEU A 195 15.21 8.54 14.90
CA LEU A 195 14.35 8.37 16.07
C LEU A 195 15.17 8.37 17.37
N ILE A 196 16.31 7.67 17.36
CA ILE A 196 17.23 7.54 18.51
C ILE A 196 18.65 7.89 18.06
N PRO A 197 19.16 9.09 18.32
CA PRO A 197 20.52 9.47 17.91
C PRO A 197 21.57 8.51 18.46
N GLY A 198 22.44 7.99 17.56
CA GLY A 198 23.48 7.02 17.93
C GLY A 198 22.98 5.62 18.28
N GLY A 199 21.69 5.32 18.04
CA GLY A 199 21.08 4.03 18.32
C GLY A 199 21.42 2.95 17.28
N ASP A 200 20.52 1.98 17.09
CA ASP A 200 20.75 0.79 16.28
C ASP A 200 21.06 1.12 14.81
N ARG A 201 21.84 0.25 14.18
CA ARG A 201 22.24 0.41 12.78
C ARG A 201 21.07 0.09 11.86
N CYS A 202 20.73 1.04 10.99
CA CYS A 202 19.77 0.84 9.91
C CYS A 202 20.45 0.23 8.68
N TYR A 203 19.70 -0.52 7.88
CA TYR A 203 20.18 -1.09 6.61
C TYR A 203 20.64 -0.03 5.59
N CYS A 204 20.19 1.23 5.71
CA CYS A 204 20.68 2.35 4.89
C CYS A 204 22.11 2.82 5.26
N GLY A 205 22.73 2.25 6.30
CA GLY A 205 24.07 2.58 6.78
C GLY A 205 24.14 3.62 7.90
N LYS A 206 23.03 4.36 8.18
CA LYS A 206 22.93 5.30 9.31
C LYS A 206 22.62 4.58 10.63
N GLN A 207 22.75 5.29 11.74
CA GLN A 207 22.34 4.83 13.06
C GLN A 207 21.11 5.60 13.56
N GLY A 208 20.21 4.91 14.25
CA GLY A 208 19.07 5.49 14.95
C GLY A 208 17.87 5.81 14.08
N CYS A 209 17.80 5.31 12.85
CA CYS A 209 16.65 5.48 11.97
C CYS A 209 15.39 4.81 12.56
N ALA A 210 14.23 5.41 12.33
CA ALA A 210 12.94 4.85 12.75
C ALA A 210 12.71 3.41 12.27
N ASP A 211 13.19 3.05 11.09
CA ASP A 211 13.14 1.70 10.52
C ASP A 211 13.72 0.65 11.46
N ALA A 212 14.86 0.95 12.09
CA ALA A 212 15.53 0.03 13.02
C ALA A 212 14.70 -0.28 14.30
N TYR A 213 13.59 0.43 14.52
CA TYR A 213 12.76 0.30 15.72
C TYR A 213 11.29 0.02 15.41
N CYS A 214 10.79 0.42 14.23
CA CYS A 214 9.37 0.40 13.88
C CYS A 214 9.05 -0.49 12.66
N ALA A 215 10.04 -1.13 12.02
CA ALA A 215 9.79 -2.09 10.96
C ALA A 215 9.33 -3.45 11.52
N ALA A 216 8.62 -4.25 10.72
CA ALA A 216 8.23 -5.61 11.11
C ALA A 216 9.44 -6.54 11.36
N SER A 217 10.56 -6.29 10.67
CA SER A 217 11.81 -7.03 10.88
C SER A 217 12.31 -6.96 12.33
N VAL A 218 12.02 -5.86 13.04
CA VAL A 218 12.33 -5.72 14.47
C VAL A 218 11.64 -6.80 15.29
N LEU A 219 10.39 -7.14 14.97
CA LEU A 219 9.59 -8.17 15.67
C LEU A 219 10.00 -9.58 15.24
N THR A 220 10.26 -9.77 13.94
CA THR A 220 10.49 -11.10 13.33
C THR A 220 11.94 -11.54 13.31
N GLY A 221 12.90 -10.65 13.69
CA GLY A 221 14.33 -10.98 13.71
C GLY A 221 14.89 -11.21 12.31
N ASP A 222 14.72 -10.25 11.40
CA ASP A 222 15.19 -10.28 10.02
C ASP A 222 14.75 -11.52 9.21
N GLY A 223 13.49 -11.91 9.40
CA GLY A 223 12.90 -13.03 8.66
C GLY A 223 13.24 -14.42 9.22
N LYS A 224 13.80 -14.50 10.43
CA LYS A 224 13.99 -15.79 11.16
C LYS A 224 12.66 -16.40 11.57
N ASN A 225 11.67 -15.54 11.91
CA ASN A 225 10.31 -15.91 12.24
C ASN A 225 9.32 -15.14 11.36
N SER A 226 8.09 -15.63 11.23
CA SER A 226 7.01 -14.83 10.64
C SER A 226 6.35 -13.94 11.70
N LEU A 227 5.66 -12.89 11.25
CA LEU A 227 4.90 -12.03 12.17
C LEU A 227 3.80 -12.83 12.89
N GLU A 228 3.17 -13.78 12.20
CA GLU A 228 2.15 -14.67 12.76
C GLU A 228 2.71 -15.48 13.94
N VAL A 229 3.92 -16.03 13.79
CA VAL A 229 4.61 -16.78 14.88
C VAL A 229 4.91 -15.87 16.06
N PHE A 230 5.37 -14.63 15.81
CA PHE A 230 5.61 -13.66 16.88
C PHE A 230 4.33 -13.31 17.63
N MET A 231 3.23 -13.06 16.90
CA MET A 231 1.93 -12.74 17.50
C MET A 231 1.34 -13.90 18.28
N GLU A 232 1.56 -15.12 17.84
CA GLU A 232 1.17 -16.33 18.60
C GLU A 232 1.94 -16.43 19.91
N GLN A 233 3.25 -16.20 19.91
CA GLN A 233 4.06 -16.16 21.13
C GLN A 233 3.59 -15.06 22.09
N LEU A 234 3.23 -13.88 21.55
CA LEU A 234 2.70 -12.78 22.33
C LEU A 234 1.38 -13.16 23.00
N LYS A 235 0.44 -13.78 22.25
CA LYS A 235 -0.85 -14.26 22.77
C LYS A 235 -0.70 -15.36 23.85
N GLN A 236 0.36 -16.16 23.76
CA GLN A 236 0.70 -17.19 24.75
C GLN A 236 1.39 -16.65 26.02
N GLY A 237 1.62 -15.32 26.10
CA GLY A 237 2.25 -14.69 27.26
C GLY A 237 3.77 -14.93 27.33
N ASN A 238 4.43 -15.09 26.19
CA ASN A 238 5.89 -15.20 26.16
C ASN A 238 6.51 -13.85 26.57
N LYS A 239 7.22 -13.85 27.69
CA LYS A 239 7.78 -12.62 28.29
C LYS A 239 8.75 -11.86 27.39
N GLU A 240 9.51 -12.54 26.56
CA GLU A 240 10.44 -11.91 25.63
C GLU A 240 9.64 -11.20 24.50
N ALA A 241 8.63 -11.87 23.96
CA ALA A 241 7.72 -11.31 22.97
C ALA A 241 6.96 -10.09 23.52
N GLU A 242 6.45 -10.18 24.78
CA GLU A 242 5.79 -9.05 25.45
C GLU A 242 6.71 -7.85 25.59
N GLN A 243 7.92 -8.02 26.11
CA GLN A 243 8.89 -6.95 26.27
C GLN A 243 9.30 -6.33 24.95
N LYS A 244 9.39 -7.13 23.88
CA LYS A 244 9.75 -6.67 22.54
C LYS A 244 8.60 -5.87 21.93
N TRP A 245 7.35 -6.34 22.11
CA TRP A 245 6.15 -5.66 21.65
C TRP A 245 5.94 -4.30 22.35
N GLU A 246 6.11 -4.25 23.66
CA GLU A 246 6.02 -3.02 24.44
C GLU A 246 7.02 -1.96 23.93
N ARG A 247 8.28 -2.34 23.74
CA ARG A 247 9.30 -1.43 23.19
C ARG A 247 8.98 -1.00 21.75
N TYR A 248 8.43 -1.90 20.94
CA TYR A 248 8.00 -1.59 19.58
C TYR A 248 6.90 -0.52 19.60
N LEU A 249 5.88 -0.69 20.45
CA LEU A 249 4.79 0.27 20.59
C LEU A 249 5.28 1.64 21.10
N ASP A 250 6.24 1.66 22.02
CA ASP A 250 6.83 2.92 22.50
C ASP A 250 7.56 3.68 21.38
N HIS A 251 8.39 3.01 20.61
CA HIS A 251 9.10 3.63 19.50
C HIS A 251 8.13 4.11 18.41
N LEU A 252 7.12 3.31 18.08
CA LEU A 252 6.11 3.67 17.10
C LEU A 252 5.30 4.89 17.59
N ALA A 253 4.99 4.97 18.89
CA ALA A 253 4.29 6.10 19.46
C ALA A 253 5.10 7.40 19.37
N ILE A 254 6.41 7.34 19.60
CA ILE A 254 7.33 8.50 19.41
C ILE A 254 7.30 8.95 17.94
N LEU A 255 7.43 8.01 16.98
CA LEU A 255 7.39 8.35 15.56
C LEU A 255 6.06 9.01 15.19
N ILE A 256 4.93 8.42 15.60
CA ILE A 256 3.59 8.95 15.35
C ILE A 256 3.46 10.35 15.93
N SER A 257 3.87 10.58 17.18
CA SER A 257 3.83 11.88 17.82
C SER A 257 4.64 12.91 17.05
N ASN A 258 5.87 12.57 16.62
CA ASN A 258 6.71 13.46 15.84
C ASN A 258 6.07 13.84 14.49
N LEU A 259 5.49 12.86 13.79
CA LEU A 259 4.81 13.10 12.50
C LEU A 259 3.55 13.95 12.69
N ARG A 260 2.78 13.68 13.75
CA ARG A 260 1.60 14.49 14.11
C ARG A 260 1.98 15.95 14.38
N MET A 261 3.04 16.18 15.15
CA MET A 261 3.53 17.54 15.45
C MET A 261 4.09 18.26 14.22
N ALA A 262 4.70 17.53 13.28
CA ALA A 262 5.30 18.13 12.10
C ALA A 262 4.27 18.49 11.02
N TYR A 263 3.20 17.72 10.88
CA TYR A 263 2.31 17.77 9.69
C TYR A 263 0.84 18.02 10.01
N ASP A 264 0.38 17.79 11.24
CA ASP A 264 -1.02 17.93 11.65
C ASP A 264 -2.02 17.23 10.72
N MET A 265 -1.74 15.97 10.37
CA MET A 265 -2.52 15.15 9.43
C MET A 265 -3.02 13.87 10.10
N ASP A 266 -4.03 13.23 9.50
CA ASP A 266 -4.38 11.86 9.82
C ASP A 266 -3.19 10.92 9.53
N ILE A 267 -3.02 9.87 10.36
CA ILE A 267 -1.95 8.89 10.21
C ILE A 267 -2.58 7.50 10.06
N ILE A 268 -2.40 6.90 8.90
CA ILE A 268 -2.90 5.56 8.57
C ILE A 268 -1.80 4.55 8.85
N LEU A 269 -2.10 3.56 9.68
CA LEU A 269 -1.19 2.48 10.03
C LEU A 269 -1.47 1.27 9.15
N GLY A 270 -0.57 0.98 8.24
CA GLY A 270 -0.73 -0.10 7.26
C GLY A 270 0.46 -1.04 7.19
N GLY A 271 0.44 -1.95 6.22
CA GLY A 271 1.39 -3.04 6.09
C GLY A 271 1.12 -4.19 7.04
N ASP A 272 2.04 -5.17 7.09
CA ASP A 272 1.88 -6.40 7.88
C ASP A 272 1.56 -6.13 9.35
N VAL A 273 2.28 -5.19 9.98
CA VAL A 273 2.05 -4.84 11.40
C VAL A 273 0.82 -3.94 11.55
N GLY A 274 0.53 -3.09 10.56
CA GLY A 274 -0.65 -2.22 10.58
C GLY A 274 -1.96 -3.00 10.76
N GLY A 275 -2.13 -4.13 10.06
CA GLY A 275 -3.28 -5.02 10.23
C GLY A 275 -3.41 -5.57 11.65
N VAL A 276 -2.29 -5.91 12.28
CA VAL A 276 -2.26 -6.40 13.67
C VAL A 276 -2.58 -5.30 14.67
N LEU A 277 -2.14 -4.06 14.40
CA LEU A 277 -2.32 -2.93 15.32
C LEU A 277 -3.79 -2.56 15.56
N ALA A 278 -4.72 -3.01 14.73
CA ALA A 278 -6.15 -2.81 14.94
C ALA A 278 -6.60 -3.28 16.35
N GLU A 279 -6.05 -4.40 16.84
CA GLU A 279 -6.33 -4.92 18.19
C GLU A 279 -5.59 -4.14 19.30
N TYR A 280 -4.57 -3.36 18.96
CA TYR A 280 -3.69 -2.65 19.90
C TYR A 280 -3.79 -1.13 19.81
N MET A 281 -4.83 -0.58 19.14
CA MET A 281 -5.00 0.86 18.99
C MET A 281 -5.14 1.60 20.31
N ILE A 282 -5.79 0.99 21.32
CA ILE A 282 -5.93 1.62 22.65
C ILE A 282 -4.57 1.72 23.35
N PRO A 283 -3.80 0.65 23.55
CA PRO A 283 -2.49 0.75 24.21
C PRO A 283 -1.49 1.59 23.41
N LEU A 284 -1.52 1.58 22.07
CA LEU A 284 -0.70 2.47 21.25
C LEU A 284 -1.12 3.94 21.46
N GLY A 285 -2.42 4.22 21.42
CA GLY A 285 -2.96 5.56 21.59
C GLY A 285 -2.63 6.18 22.94
N GLN A 286 -2.68 5.40 24.01
CA GLN A 286 -2.27 5.86 25.36
C GLN A 286 -0.80 6.31 25.36
N ARG A 287 0.09 5.58 24.69
CA ARG A 287 1.50 5.95 24.55
C ARG A 287 1.67 7.22 23.71
N VAL A 288 0.98 7.29 22.58
CA VAL A 288 1.02 8.49 21.71
C VAL A 288 0.60 9.73 22.49
N LEU A 289 -0.50 9.66 23.24
CA LEU A 289 -0.97 10.78 24.07
C LEU A 289 0.00 11.14 25.22
N SER A 290 0.81 10.19 25.70
CA SER A 290 1.83 10.50 26.70
C SER A 290 2.99 11.34 26.15
N TYR A 291 3.24 11.26 24.83
CA TYR A 291 4.26 12.07 24.14
C TYR A 291 3.69 13.35 23.52
N ASN A 292 2.37 13.46 23.40
CA ASN A 292 1.70 14.56 22.72
C ASN A 292 0.83 15.37 23.71
N GLY A 293 1.25 16.59 23.99
CA GLY A 293 0.51 17.51 24.88
C GLY A 293 -0.55 18.37 24.19
N PHE A 294 -0.76 18.26 22.88
CA PHE A 294 -1.67 19.10 22.10
C PHE A 294 -3.01 18.42 21.81
N ASP A 295 -3.01 17.12 21.48
CA ASP A 295 -4.21 16.36 21.19
C ASP A 295 -4.81 15.75 22.49
N ARG A 296 -6.14 15.64 22.53
CA ARG A 296 -6.87 15.03 23.66
C ARG A 296 -7.31 13.61 23.40
N ASP A 297 -7.27 13.19 22.14
CA ASP A 297 -7.63 11.85 21.67
C ASP A 297 -6.76 11.44 20.48
N ILE A 298 -6.98 10.23 20.00
CA ILE A 298 -6.23 9.63 18.89
C ILE A 298 -7.09 9.49 17.63
N SER A 299 -8.13 10.29 17.47
CA SER A 299 -9.06 10.18 16.33
C SER A 299 -8.39 10.34 14.97
N TYR A 300 -7.20 10.93 14.92
CA TYR A 300 -6.36 11.03 13.72
C TYR A 300 -5.58 9.75 13.38
N LEU A 301 -5.50 8.77 14.29
CA LEU A 301 -4.94 7.46 13.96
C LEU A 301 -6.00 6.61 13.27
N LYS A 302 -5.65 6.03 12.14
CA LYS A 302 -6.54 5.22 11.31
C LYS A 302 -5.94 3.85 11.05
N ASN A 303 -6.79 2.84 11.02
CA ASN A 303 -6.42 1.54 10.47
C ASN A 303 -6.48 1.61 8.94
N CYS A 304 -5.60 0.88 8.27
CA CYS A 304 -5.63 0.71 6.83
C CYS A 304 -6.87 -0.07 6.36
N SER A 305 -7.28 0.18 5.11
CA SER A 305 -8.39 -0.53 4.45
C SER A 305 -7.95 -1.90 3.90
N TYR A 306 -6.68 -2.04 3.55
CA TYR A 306 -6.06 -3.27 3.05
C TYR A 306 -4.83 -3.57 3.90
N GLU A 307 -4.63 -4.83 4.26
CA GLU A 307 -3.49 -5.24 5.08
C GLU A 307 -2.24 -5.49 4.21
N LYS A 308 -2.03 -6.74 3.80
CA LYS A 308 -0.85 -7.17 3.04
C LYS A 308 -0.89 -6.73 1.58
N GLU A 309 -2.08 -6.64 1.00
CA GLU A 309 -2.31 -6.39 -0.43
C GLU A 309 -2.33 -4.90 -0.81
N ALA A 310 -2.20 -4.00 0.17
CA ALA A 310 -2.36 -2.56 -0.03
C ALA A 310 -1.54 -2.02 -1.22
N SER A 311 -0.25 -2.35 -1.29
CA SER A 311 0.62 -1.87 -2.37
C SER A 311 0.19 -2.39 -3.75
N ALA A 312 -0.22 -3.66 -3.85
CA ALA A 312 -0.70 -4.25 -5.09
C ALA A 312 -2.02 -3.63 -5.55
N VAL A 313 -2.97 -3.49 -4.61
CA VAL A 313 -4.28 -2.87 -4.89
C VAL A 313 -4.12 -1.42 -5.33
N GLY A 314 -3.30 -0.64 -4.62
CA GLY A 314 -3.08 0.75 -4.95
C GLY A 314 -2.43 0.96 -6.31
N ALA A 315 -1.48 0.09 -6.69
CA ALA A 315 -0.88 0.10 -8.02
C ALA A 315 -1.93 -0.20 -9.11
N ALA A 316 -2.81 -1.19 -8.91
CA ALA A 316 -3.91 -1.50 -9.83
C ALA A 316 -4.92 -0.35 -9.93
N LYS A 317 -5.28 0.27 -8.80
CA LYS A 317 -6.26 1.38 -8.74
C LYS A 317 -5.89 2.57 -9.61
N HIS A 318 -4.60 2.78 -9.91
CA HIS A 318 -4.18 3.82 -10.84
C HIS A 318 -4.92 3.73 -12.18
N PHE A 319 -4.95 2.57 -12.82
CA PHE A 319 -5.62 2.37 -14.10
C PHE A 319 -7.14 2.47 -14.01
N LEU A 320 -7.72 1.94 -12.94
CA LEU A 320 -9.17 2.00 -12.72
C LEU A 320 -9.63 3.45 -12.50
N TYR A 321 -8.87 4.22 -11.72
CA TYR A 321 -9.17 5.62 -11.43
C TYR A 321 -9.05 6.51 -12.70
N GLU A 322 -7.97 6.37 -13.46
CA GLU A 322 -7.80 7.15 -14.70
C GLU A 322 -8.88 6.78 -15.73
N TYR A 323 -9.24 5.50 -15.84
CA TYR A 323 -10.33 5.06 -16.71
C TYR A 323 -11.68 5.71 -16.32
N VAL A 324 -12.06 5.67 -15.04
CA VAL A 324 -13.30 6.32 -14.57
C VAL A 324 -13.28 7.81 -14.84
N LYS A 325 -12.16 8.47 -14.60
CA LYS A 325 -11.98 9.91 -14.84
C LYS A 325 -12.16 10.26 -16.32
N GLU A 326 -11.60 9.49 -17.24
CA GLU A 326 -11.77 9.64 -18.69
C GLU A 326 -13.23 9.44 -19.12
N CYS A 327 -13.94 8.50 -18.49
CA CYS A 327 -15.35 8.25 -18.78
C CYS A 327 -16.31 9.34 -18.28
N CYS A 328 -15.88 10.12 -17.28
CA CYS A 328 -16.66 11.19 -16.64
C CYS A 328 -16.30 12.60 -17.15
N SER A 329 -15.21 12.75 -17.91
CA SER A 329 -14.79 13.99 -18.55
C SER A 329 -15.47 14.17 -19.91
#